data_9c5f91c3e817f5b913b61eb2e4ea0760
#
_entry.id   9c5f91c3e817f5b913b61eb2e4ea0760
#
_cell.length_a   1.000
_cell.length_b   1.000
_cell.length_c   1.000
_cell.angle_alpha   90.00
_cell.angle_beta   90.00
_cell.angle_gamma   90.00
#
_symmetry.space_group_name_H-M   'P 1'
#
loop_
_entity.id
_entity.type
_entity.pdbx_description
1 polymer ?
#
loop_
_entity_poly.entity_id
_entity_poly.type
_entity_poly.pdbx_seq_one_letter_code
_entity_poly.pdbx_strand_id
1 'polypeptide(L)'
;MSASAVSEISRISINNESLRFVRSGAGEALAPQEILTWAIKNFSPRIALSCSFGAPEGLVLLDMMHRIDPASRVFVLDTGRLPQETYDLIDRVRDRYGERIEVVFPRAEAVEEMVRSRGLNLFYESVDARQQCCRVRKVEPLKRFLAESDLDAWVTGLRRDQNVTRGDTAKVEIDVGNAGIVKVNPIADWTEDQVRDYVAEHGIPVNRLHAAGYPSVGCAPCSRAVEAGADPRSGRWWWENPETRECGLHVDEENEGSGI
;
A
#
# COMPACT_ATOMS: atom_id res chain seq x y z
N MET A 1 -23.99 -17.12 12.32
CA MET A 1 -22.53 -17.15 12.11
C MET A 1 -22.12 -18.62 12.00
N SER A 2 -21.62 -19.04 10.83
CA SER A 2 -21.30 -20.45 10.57
C SER A 2 -19.97 -20.84 11.22
N ALA A 3 -19.87 -22.09 11.66
CA ALA A 3 -18.66 -22.64 12.32
C ALA A 3 -17.38 -22.56 11.44
N SER A 4 -17.51 -22.28 10.13
CA SER A 4 -16.42 -22.09 9.18
C SER A 4 -15.66 -20.77 9.41
N ALA A 5 -16.33 -19.69 9.80
CA ALA A 5 -15.70 -18.40 10.05
C ALA A 5 -14.87 -18.36 11.34
N VAL A 6 -15.11 -19.29 12.27
CA VAL A 6 -14.38 -19.36 13.57
C VAL A 6 -13.06 -20.11 13.42
N SER A 7 -12.89 -20.96 12.40
CA SER A 7 -11.67 -21.75 12.18
C SER A 7 -10.54 -20.99 11.47
N GLU A 8 -10.83 -19.90 10.76
CA GLU A 8 -9.82 -19.09 10.05
C GLU A 8 -9.10 -18.06 10.94
N ILE A 9 -9.71 -17.66 12.06
CA ILE A 9 -9.10 -16.71 13.02
C ILE A 9 -7.94 -17.35 13.84
N SER A 10 -7.74 -18.66 13.73
CA SER A 10 -6.76 -19.38 14.59
C SER A 10 -5.28 -19.26 14.14
N ARG A 11 -4.95 -18.52 13.10
CA ARG A 11 -3.57 -18.32 12.62
C ARG A 11 -2.88 -17.07 13.17
N ILE A 12 -3.64 -16.14 13.76
CA ILE A 12 -3.10 -14.85 14.19
C ILE A 12 -2.66 -14.97 15.65
N SER A 13 -1.36 -14.91 15.89
CA SER A 13 -0.75 -14.93 17.21
C SER A 13 -0.67 -13.54 17.85
N ILE A 14 -1.68 -12.69 17.62
CA ILE A 14 -1.72 -11.38 18.26
C ILE A 14 -1.99 -11.59 19.75
N ASN A 15 -1.07 -11.13 20.59
CA ASN A 15 -1.25 -11.19 22.02
C ASN A 15 -2.37 -10.23 22.51
N ASN A 16 -2.94 -10.54 23.67
CA ASN A 16 -4.05 -9.77 24.24
C ASN A 16 -3.70 -8.30 24.52
N GLU A 17 -2.44 -7.98 24.78
CA GLU A 17 -1.97 -6.62 25.04
C GLU A 17 -2.00 -5.79 23.75
N SER A 18 -1.48 -6.34 22.66
CA SER A 18 -1.53 -5.70 21.33
C SER A 18 -2.97 -5.50 20.85
N LEU A 19 -3.85 -6.49 21.07
CA LEU A 19 -5.28 -6.33 20.73
C LEU A 19 -5.96 -5.22 21.54
N ARG A 20 -5.63 -5.08 22.85
CA ARG A 20 -6.16 -3.98 23.67
C ARG A 20 -5.64 -2.63 23.17
N PHE A 21 -4.35 -2.53 22.84
CA PHE A 21 -3.77 -1.31 22.30
C PHE A 21 -4.48 -0.88 21.02
N VAL A 22 -4.66 -1.79 20.06
CA VAL A 22 -5.37 -1.49 18.79
C VAL A 22 -6.80 -1.02 19.07
N ARG A 23 -7.56 -1.77 19.87
CA ARG A 23 -8.96 -1.47 20.18
C ARG A 23 -9.18 -0.19 20.98
N SER A 24 -8.20 0.22 21.78
CA SER A 24 -8.31 1.45 22.59
C SER A 24 -8.10 2.72 21.77
N GLY A 25 -7.58 2.63 20.55
CA GLY A 25 -7.20 3.81 19.76
C GLY A 25 -5.99 4.56 20.31
N ALA A 26 -5.24 3.98 21.26
CA ALA A 26 -4.09 4.65 21.89
C ALA A 26 -3.00 5.05 20.89
N GLY A 27 -2.92 4.36 19.74
CA GLY A 27 -2.00 4.70 18.66
C GLY A 27 -2.22 6.08 18.04
N GLU A 28 -3.42 6.64 18.13
CA GLU A 28 -3.73 7.94 17.52
C GLU A 28 -2.93 9.11 18.12
N ALA A 29 -2.55 9.02 19.40
CA ALA A 29 -1.79 10.06 20.09
C ALA A 29 -0.27 9.96 19.88
N LEU A 30 0.21 8.87 19.30
CA LEU A 30 1.63 8.59 19.17
C LEU A 30 2.23 9.20 17.89
N ALA A 31 3.51 9.57 17.97
CA ALA A 31 4.30 9.92 16.79
C ALA A 31 4.59 8.69 15.90
N PRO A 32 4.85 8.87 14.58
CA PRO A 32 5.11 7.76 13.67
C PRO A 32 6.21 6.79 14.15
N GLN A 33 7.31 7.33 14.67
CA GLN A 33 8.44 6.51 15.16
C GLN A 33 8.05 5.71 16.42
N GLU A 34 7.20 6.25 17.27
CA GLU A 34 6.71 5.55 18.47
C GLU A 34 5.79 4.39 18.08
N ILE A 35 4.89 4.62 17.10
CA ILE A 35 4.02 3.57 16.55
C ILE A 35 4.83 2.47 15.88
N LEU A 36 5.83 2.83 15.06
CA LEU A 36 6.70 1.86 14.40
C LEU A 36 7.53 1.07 15.42
N THR A 37 8.05 1.73 16.46
CA THR A 37 8.79 1.06 17.54
C THR A 37 7.89 0.05 18.27
N TRP A 38 6.65 0.45 18.59
CA TRP A 38 5.65 -0.44 19.18
C TRP A 38 5.36 -1.62 18.26
N ALA A 39 5.10 -1.37 16.97
CA ALA A 39 4.75 -2.40 16.00
C ALA A 39 5.90 -3.40 15.80
N ILE A 40 7.13 -2.92 15.58
CA ILE A 40 8.31 -3.77 15.42
C ILE A 40 8.55 -4.61 16.68
N LYS A 41 8.47 -4.00 17.87
CA LYS A 41 8.66 -4.72 19.14
C LYS A 41 7.67 -5.86 19.33
N ASN A 42 6.42 -5.69 18.89
CA ASN A 42 5.36 -6.67 19.13
C ASN A 42 5.22 -7.72 18.02
N PHE A 43 5.64 -7.40 16.80
CA PHE A 43 5.37 -8.24 15.63
C PHE A 43 6.62 -8.73 14.88
N SER A 44 7.84 -8.18 15.11
CA SER A 44 9.05 -8.69 14.44
C SER A 44 9.30 -10.16 14.81
N PRO A 45 9.68 -11.03 13.85
CA PRO A 45 9.94 -10.75 12.41
C PRO A 45 8.70 -10.86 11.49
N ARG A 46 7.49 -10.93 12.07
CA ARG A 46 6.21 -11.16 11.38
C ARG A 46 5.49 -9.85 11.03
N ILE A 47 6.26 -8.82 10.70
CA ILE A 47 5.80 -7.51 10.22
C ILE A 47 6.52 -7.15 8.92
N ALA A 48 5.80 -6.55 7.94
CA ALA A 48 6.40 -6.09 6.70
C ALA A 48 5.81 -4.74 6.25
N LEU A 49 6.65 -3.89 5.65
CA LEU A 49 6.23 -2.66 5.00
C LEU A 49 5.80 -2.92 3.56
N SER A 50 4.61 -2.47 3.19
CA SER A 50 4.17 -2.36 1.79
C SER A 50 4.69 -1.05 1.19
N CYS A 51 5.70 -1.11 0.35
CA CYS A 51 6.26 0.06 -0.33
C CYS A 51 5.99 0.01 -1.83
N SER A 52 5.27 0.99 -2.36
CA SER A 52 4.94 1.04 -3.80
C SER A 52 6.06 1.63 -4.65
N PHE A 53 7.03 2.32 -4.05
CA PHE A 53 8.08 3.09 -4.72
C PHE A 53 7.57 4.15 -5.72
N GLY A 54 6.26 4.33 -5.79
CA GLY A 54 5.62 5.33 -6.63
C GLY A 54 5.26 6.62 -5.89
N ALA A 55 5.30 6.59 -4.56
CA ALA A 55 5.00 7.73 -3.70
C ALA A 55 6.01 7.79 -2.53
N PRO A 56 6.34 8.98 -2.01
CA PRO A 56 7.40 9.15 -1.00
C PRO A 56 7.06 8.55 0.37
N GLU A 57 5.78 8.41 0.70
CA GLU A 57 5.33 7.91 2.02
C GLU A 57 5.91 6.55 2.38
N GLY A 58 5.89 5.60 1.43
CA GLY A 58 6.48 4.28 1.66
C GLY A 58 7.98 4.33 1.91
N LEU A 59 8.68 5.26 1.28
CA LEU A 59 10.12 5.46 1.43
C LEU A 59 10.48 6.15 2.75
N VAL A 60 9.65 7.08 3.21
CA VAL A 60 9.75 7.67 4.55
C VAL A 60 9.62 6.59 5.62
N LEU A 61 8.62 5.72 5.49
CA LEU A 61 8.40 4.62 6.43
C LEU A 61 9.53 3.58 6.36
N LEU A 62 10.09 3.32 5.17
CA LEU A 62 11.25 2.45 5.00
C LEU A 62 12.45 3.00 5.78
N ASP A 63 12.77 4.29 5.63
CA ASP A 63 13.86 4.92 6.36
C ASP A 63 13.64 4.88 7.89
N MET A 64 12.42 5.20 8.35
CA MET A 64 12.09 5.13 9.77
C MET A 64 12.23 3.71 10.31
N MET A 65 11.69 2.70 9.62
CA MET A 65 11.77 1.30 10.03
C MET A 65 13.22 0.79 10.04
N HIS A 66 14.00 1.11 9.00
CA HIS A 66 15.41 0.75 8.92
C HIS A 66 16.23 1.34 10.08
N ARG A 67 15.94 2.57 10.52
CA ARG A 67 16.59 3.19 11.69
C ARG A 67 16.24 2.52 12.99
N ILE A 68 15.04 1.93 13.12
CA ILE A 68 14.59 1.21 14.31
C ILE A 68 15.11 -0.23 14.31
N ASP A 69 14.94 -0.92 13.19
CA ASP A 69 15.38 -2.30 12.97
C ASP A 69 15.82 -2.48 11.50
N PRO A 70 17.13 -2.53 11.23
CA PRO A 70 17.66 -2.75 9.88
C PRO A 70 17.27 -4.10 9.25
N ALA A 71 16.71 -5.04 10.03
CA ALA A 71 16.21 -6.32 9.55
C ALA A 71 14.72 -6.30 9.17
N SER A 72 14.07 -5.13 9.23
CA SER A 72 12.66 -4.97 8.87
C SER A 72 12.36 -5.44 7.44
N ARG A 73 11.27 -6.19 7.27
CA ARG A 73 10.87 -6.71 5.96
C ARG A 73 10.17 -5.63 5.16
N VAL A 74 10.50 -5.56 3.86
CA VAL A 74 9.86 -4.65 2.90
C VAL A 74 9.41 -5.45 1.67
N PHE A 75 8.18 -5.23 1.22
CA PHE A 75 7.71 -5.82 -0.03
C PHE A 75 7.13 -4.79 -0.99
N VAL A 76 7.16 -5.12 -2.28
CA VAL A 76 6.57 -4.35 -3.38
C VAL A 76 5.69 -5.24 -4.24
N LEU A 77 4.52 -4.72 -4.64
CA LEU A 77 3.68 -5.36 -5.63
C LEU A 77 4.15 -4.94 -7.03
N ASP A 78 4.87 -5.80 -7.73
CA ASP A 78 5.18 -5.59 -9.13
C ASP A 78 4.05 -6.10 -10.01
N THR A 79 3.33 -5.19 -10.60
CA THR A 79 2.18 -5.48 -11.46
C THR A 79 2.59 -6.00 -12.84
N GLY A 80 3.90 -6.02 -13.16
CA GLY A 80 4.45 -6.22 -14.49
C GLY A 80 4.19 -5.04 -15.43
N ARG A 81 3.81 -3.86 -14.89
CA ARG A 81 3.52 -2.62 -15.62
C ARG A 81 4.00 -1.37 -14.89
N LEU A 82 4.97 -1.50 -13.99
CA LEU A 82 5.57 -0.34 -13.34
C LEU A 82 6.43 0.44 -14.34
N PRO A 83 6.57 1.77 -14.17
CA PRO A 83 7.52 2.57 -14.95
C PRO A 83 8.96 2.17 -14.66
N GLN A 84 9.86 2.35 -15.61
CA GLN A 84 11.29 2.07 -15.43
C GLN A 84 11.88 2.85 -14.24
N GLU A 85 11.43 4.08 -14.04
CA GLU A 85 11.87 4.94 -12.93
C GLU A 85 11.55 4.34 -11.55
N THR A 86 10.52 3.49 -11.47
CA THR A 86 10.19 2.77 -10.24
C THR A 86 11.18 1.62 -10.00
N TYR A 87 11.55 0.87 -11.03
CA TYR A 87 12.58 -0.18 -10.93
C TYR A 87 13.95 0.42 -10.58
N ASP A 88 14.34 1.53 -11.24
CA ASP A 88 15.59 2.25 -10.93
C ASP A 88 15.61 2.76 -9.48
N LEU A 89 14.46 3.15 -8.94
CA LEU A 89 14.35 3.58 -7.56
C LEU A 89 14.49 2.40 -6.58
N ILE A 90 13.90 1.25 -6.89
CA ILE A 90 14.04 0.03 -6.10
C ILE A 90 15.53 -0.34 -5.97
N ASP A 91 16.28 -0.33 -7.06
CA ASP A 91 17.72 -0.62 -7.03
C ASP A 91 18.50 0.40 -6.20
N ARG A 92 18.22 1.71 -6.36
CA ARG A 92 18.86 2.76 -5.53
C ARG A 92 18.56 2.60 -4.03
N VAL A 93 17.36 2.16 -3.69
CA VAL A 93 16.98 1.92 -2.29
C VAL A 93 17.70 0.68 -1.75
N ARG A 94 17.80 -0.38 -2.53
CA ARG A 94 18.59 -1.58 -2.17
C ARG A 94 20.06 -1.22 -1.91
N ASP A 95 20.66 -0.43 -2.78
CA ASP A 95 22.05 0.01 -2.63
C ASP A 95 22.27 0.86 -1.38
N ARG A 96 21.31 1.74 -1.06
CA ARG A 96 21.41 2.67 0.07
C ARG A 96 21.23 2.00 1.43
N TYR A 97 20.24 1.13 1.54
CA TYR A 97 19.81 0.55 2.83
C TYR A 97 20.28 -0.90 3.01
N GLY A 98 20.85 -1.53 1.99
CA GLY A 98 21.19 -2.96 2.02
C GLY A 98 19.98 -3.88 2.11
N GLU A 99 18.79 -3.36 1.78
CA GLU A 99 17.52 -4.05 2.00
C GLU A 99 17.26 -5.17 1.00
N ARG A 100 16.72 -6.27 1.52
CA ARG A 100 16.10 -7.31 0.70
C ARG A 100 14.64 -6.96 0.48
N ILE A 101 14.33 -6.41 -0.69
CA ILE A 101 12.96 -6.09 -1.06
C ILE A 101 12.30 -7.34 -1.63
N GLU A 102 11.25 -7.81 -1.00
CA GLU A 102 10.43 -8.93 -1.47
C GLU A 102 9.54 -8.45 -2.62
N VAL A 103 9.74 -9.01 -3.82
CA VAL A 103 8.95 -8.62 -5.00
C VAL A 103 7.82 -9.61 -5.21
N VAL A 104 6.60 -9.11 -5.16
CA VAL A 104 5.38 -9.92 -5.28
C VAL A 104 4.76 -9.69 -6.66
N PHE A 105 4.73 -10.74 -7.48
CA PHE A 105 4.15 -10.71 -8.83
C PHE A 105 2.74 -11.31 -8.88
N PRO A 106 1.91 -10.90 -9.84
CA PRO A 106 0.69 -11.64 -10.16
C PRO A 106 1.03 -13.03 -10.68
N ARG A 107 0.12 -13.99 -10.52
CA ARG A 107 0.27 -15.31 -11.14
C ARG A 107 0.26 -15.18 -12.67
N ALA A 108 1.22 -15.79 -13.34
CA ALA A 108 1.34 -15.69 -14.79
C ALA A 108 0.08 -16.16 -15.50
N GLU A 109 -0.48 -17.29 -15.07
CA GLU A 109 -1.67 -17.90 -15.64
C GLU A 109 -2.90 -16.95 -15.57
N ALA A 110 -3.05 -16.25 -14.45
CA ALA A 110 -4.16 -15.28 -14.28
C ALA A 110 -4.00 -14.06 -15.20
N VAL A 111 -2.77 -13.60 -15.38
CA VAL A 111 -2.46 -12.49 -16.31
C VAL A 111 -2.68 -12.93 -17.76
N GLU A 112 -2.20 -14.12 -18.15
CA GLU A 112 -2.37 -14.66 -19.50
C GLU A 112 -3.83 -14.85 -19.86
N GLU A 113 -4.64 -15.39 -18.94
CA GLU A 113 -6.08 -15.58 -19.15
C GLU A 113 -6.80 -14.25 -19.31
N MET A 114 -6.52 -13.28 -18.43
CA MET A 114 -7.08 -11.93 -18.53
C MET A 114 -6.70 -11.26 -19.87
N VAL A 115 -5.45 -11.38 -20.29
CA VAL A 115 -4.98 -10.77 -21.55
C VAL A 115 -5.56 -11.48 -22.75
N ARG A 116 -5.69 -12.81 -22.71
CA ARG A 116 -6.28 -13.61 -23.80
C ARG A 116 -7.75 -13.24 -24.01
N SER A 117 -8.49 -13.05 -22.91
CA SER A 117 -9.93 -12.78 -22.97
C SER A 117 -10.28 -11.32 -23.26
N ARG A 118 -9.45 -10.35 -22.79
CA ARG A 118 -9.79 -8.92 -22.80
C ARG A 118 -8.73 -8.02 -23.47
N GLY A 119 -7.60 -8.60 -23.89
CA GLY A 119 -6.50 -7.86 -24.49
C GLY A 119 -5.58 -7.16 -23.47
N LEU A 120 -4.49 -6.61 -24.01
CA LEU A 120 -3.40 -6.02 -23.20
C LEU A 120 -3.80 -4.73 -22.46
N ASN A 121 -4.74 -3.97 -23.00
CA ASN A 121 -5.10 -2.63 -22.54
C ASN A 121 -6.57 -2.53 -22.08
N LEU A 122 -7.15 -3.64 -21.60
CA LEU A 122 -8.55 -3.72 -21.14
C LEU A 122 -8.94 -2.60 -20.16
N PHE A 123 -7.99 -2.08 -19.40
CA PHE A 123 -8.23 -1.04 -18.38
C PHE A 123 -8.68 0.31 -18.97
N TYR A 124 -8.60 0.51 -20.29
CA TYR A 124 -9.18 1.69 -20.96
C TYR A 124 -10.63 1.49 -21.39
N GLU A 125 -11.15 0.26 -21.38
CA GLU A 125 -12.49 -0.04 -21.89
C GLU A 125 -13.60 0.43 -20.95
N SER A 126 -13.44 0.21 -19.66
CA SER A 126 -14.39 0.58 -18.61
C SER A 126 -13.75 0.58 -17.22
N VAL A 127 -14.46 1.14 -16.25
CA VAL A 127 -14.08 1.09 -14.83
C VAL A 127 -13.96 -0.36 -14.36
N ASP A 128 -14.92 -1.23 -14.69
CA ASP A 128 -14.92 -2.64 -14.30
C ASP A 128 -13.73 -3.39 -14.89
N ALA A 129 -13.39 -3.14 -16.16
CA ALA A 129 -12.23 -3.75 -16.80
C ALA A 129 -10.92 -3.28 -16.16
N ARG A 130 -10.84 -2.00 -15.75
CA ARG A 130 -9.70 -1.47 -15.01
C ARG A 130 -9.63 -2.09 -13.61
N GLN A 131 -10.75 -2.25 -12.91
CA GLN A 131 -10.81 -2.91 -11.60
C GLN A 131 -10.41 -4.39 -11.72
N GLN A 132 -10.86 -5.10 -12.77
CA GLN A 132 -10.40 -6.47 -13.06
C GLN A 132 -8.89 -6.54 -13.23
N CYS A 133 -8.30 -5.61 -13.99
CA CYS A 133 -6.85 -5.53 -14.15
C CYS A 133 -6.14 -5.29 -12.79
N CYS A 134 -6.66 -4.39 -11.96
CA CYS A 134 -6.13 -4.13 -10.62
C CYS A 134 -6.30 -5.34 -9.71
N ARG A 135 -7.43 -6.04 -9.76
CA ARG A 135 -7.67 -7.27 -8.98
C ARG A 135 -6.60 -8.31 -9.29
N VAL A 136 -6.44 -8.69 -10.56
CA VAL A 136 -5.47 -9.71 -10.98
C VAL A 136 -4.03 -9.31 -10.68
N ARG A 137 -3.68 -8.02 -10.89
CA ARG A 137 -2.28 -7.58 -10.81
C ARG A 137 -1.84 -7.02 -9.47
N LYS A 138 -2.78 -6.72 -8.54
CA LYS A 138 -2.48 -6.10 -7.25
C LYS A 138 -3.20 -6.76 -6.09
N VAL A 139 -4.54 -6.84 -6.13
CA VAL A 139 -5.35 -7.26 -4.98
C VAL A 139 -5.08 -8.72 -4.64
N GLU A 140 -5.18 -9.62 -5.63
CA GLU A 140 -4.91 -11.04 -5.43
C GLU A 140 -3.47 -11.33 -5.01
N PRO A 141 -2.43 -10.72 -5.66
CA PRO A 141 -1.06 -10.84 -5.18
C PRO A 141 -0.85 -10.37 -3.74
N LEU A 142 -1.48 -9.24 -3.33
CA LEU A 142 -1.41 -8.77 -1.95
C LEU A 142 -2.05 -9.77 -0.98
N LYS A 143 -3.31 -10.16 -1.22
CA LYS A 143 -4.03 -11.13 -0.39
C LYS A 143 -3.23 -12.44 -0.24
N ARG A 144 -2.71 -12.95 -1.35
CA ARG A 144 -1.85 -14.14 -1.34
C ARG A 144 -0.59 -13.92 -0.50
N PHE A 145 0.13 -12.83 -0.71
CA PHE A 145 1.35 -12.53 0.04
C PHE A 145 1.08 -12.45 1.53
N LEU A 146 0.07 -11.69 1.96
CA LEU A 146 -0.28 -11.55 3.37
C LEU A 146 -0.71 -12.89 4.00
N ALA A 147 -1.38 -13.76 3.23
CA ALA A 147 -1.80 -15.07 3.70
C ALA A 147 -0.66 -16.11 3.80
N GLU A 148 0.32 -16.03 2.87
CA GLU A 148 1.41 -17.03 2.75
C GLU A 148 2.67 -16.64 3.52
N SER A 149 2.87 -15.35 3.87
CA SER A 149 4.12 -14.81 4.41
C SER A 149 4.23 -14.86 5.94
N ASP A 150 3.34 -15.53 6.64
CA ASP A 150 3.32 -15.66 8.11
C ASP A 150 3.42 -14.29 8.81
N LEU A 151 2.67 -13.29 8.34
CA LEU A 151 2.64 -11.95 8.91
C LEU A 151 1.50 -11.81 9.94
N ASP A 152 1.80 -11.16 11.06
CA ASP A 152 0.81 -10.70 12.05
C ASP A 152 0.47 -9.22 11.86
N ALA A 153 1.37 -8.47 11.19
CA ALA A 153 1.16 -7.04 10.91
C ALA A 153 1.76 -6.62 9.57
N TRP A 154 1.21 -5.56 9.01
CA TRP A 154 1.80 -4.88 7.86
C TRP A 154 1.69 -3.36 8.01
N VAL A 155 2.66 -2.65 7.44
CA VAL A 155 2.76 -1.19 7.50
C VAL A 155 2.44 -0.60 6.14
N THR A 156 1.66 0.49 6.13
CA THR A 156 1.31 1.21 4.90
C THR A 156 1.55 2.72 5.04
N GLY A 157 1.78 3.40 3.91
CA GLY A 157 1.94 4.85 3.83
C GLY A 157 0.63 5.60 3.54
N LEU A 158 -0.50 5.12 4.07
CA LEU A 158 -1.78 5.82 3.91
C LEU A 158 -1.80 7.10 4.74
N ARG A 159 -2.33 8.17 4.15
CA ARG A 159 -2.60 9.46 4.81
C ARG A 159 -4.05 9.88 4.57
N ARG A 160 -4.67 10.49 5.57
CA ARG A 160 -6.07 10.95 5.52
C ARG A 160 -6.31 12.02 4.46
N ASP A 161 -5.33 12.89 4.23
CA ASP A 161 -5.42 13.98 3.26
C ASP A 161 -5.26 13.56 1.79
N GLN A 162 -4.87 12.31 1.53
CA GLN A 162 -4.67 11.84 0.15
C GLN A 162 -5.97 11.67 -0.65
N ASN A 163 -7.08 11.37 0.01
CA ASN A 163 -8.40 11.21 -0.60
C ASN A 163 -9.49 11.27 0.49
N VAL A 164 -10.66 11.80 0.13
CA VAL A 164 -11.85 11.82 1.03
C VAL A 164 -12.22 10.43 1.54
N THR A 165 -12.00 9.37 0.75
CA THR A 165 -12.26 7.98 1.16
C THR A 165 -11.31 7.47 2.25
N ARG A 166 -10.27 8.24 2.61
CA ARG A 166 -9.26 7.88 3.60
C ARG A 166 -9.35 8.68 4.89
N GLY A 167 -10.35 9.57 5.01
CA GLY A 167 -10.51 10.47 6.16
C GLY A 167 -10.52 9.76 7.51
N ASP A 168 -11.08 8.57 7.57
CA ASP A 168 -11.23 7.75 8.78
C ASP A 168 -10.11 6.72 8.99
N THR A 169 -9.02 6.77 8.18
CA THR A 169 -7.90 5.84 8.32
C THR A 169 -7.30 5.93 9.73
N ALA A 170 -7.40 4.86 10.50
CA ALA A 170 -6.77 4.76 11.82
C ALA A 170 -5.25 4.54 11.69
N LYS A 171 -4.47 5.07 12.66
CA LYS A 171 -3.02 4.80 12.68
C LYS A 171 -2.71 3.33 12.95
N VAL A 172 -3.56 2.63 13.71
CA VAL A 172 -3.45 1.19 13.94
C VAL A 172 -4.85 0.59 13.95
N GLU A 173 -5.07 -0.45 13.13
CA GLU A 173 -6.37 -1.10 12.97
C GLU A 173 -6.24 -2.61 12.77
N ILE A 174 -7.34 -3.34 12.94
CA ILE A 174 -7.44 -4.74 12.54
C ILE A 174 -7.91 -4.79 11.09
N ASP A 175 -7.10 -5.33 10.22
CA ASP A 175 -7.41 -5.47 8.79
C ASP A 175 -8.29 -6.70 8.55
N VAL A 176 -9.59 -6.51 8.66
CA VAL A 176 -10.57 -7.60 8.49
C VAL A 176 -10.52 -8.17 7.07
N GLY A 177 -10.25 -7.33 6.06
CA GLY A 177 -10.14 -7.75 4.66
C GLY A 177 -8.93 -8.63 4.36
N ASN A 178 -7.92 -8.63 5.25
CA ASN A 178 -6.70 -9.41 5.12
C ASN A 178 -6.49 -10.32 6.34
N ALA A 179 -7.41 -11.24 6.57
CA ALA A 179 -7.34 -12.27 7.60
C ALA A 179 -7.23 -11.74 9.05
N GLY A 180 -7.56 -10.48 9.30
CA GLY A 180 -7.56 -9.88 10.63
C GLY A 180 -6.17 -9.55 11.20
N ILE A 181 -5.12 -9.50 10.38
CA ILE A 181 -3.80 -9.03 10.80
C ILE A 181 -3.84 -7.54 11.17
N VAL A 182 -2.83 -7.07 11.91
CA VAL A 182 -2.75 -5.65 12.27
C VAL A 182 -2.26 -4.83 11.09
N LYS A 183 -2.99 -3.77 10.74
CA LYS A 183 -2.55 -2.78 9.76
C LYS A 183 -2.11 -1.52 10.48
N VAL A 184 -0.93 -1.05 10.13
CA VAL A 184 -0.27 0.09 10.78
C VAL A 184 -0.05 1.18 9.75
N ASN A 185 -0.65 2.35 9.99
CA ASN A 185 -0.57 3.54 9.13
C ASN A 185 0.09 4.69 9.92
N PRO A 186 1.39 4.67 10.19
CA PRO A 186 2.02 5.53 11.18
C PRO A 186 1.90 7.02 10.89
N ILE A 187 1.85 7.37 9.61
CA ILE A 187 1.77 8.74 9.09
C ILE A 187 0.36 9.11 8.63
N ALA A 188 -0.69 8.44 9.15
CA ALA A 188 -2.07 8.69 8.73
C ALA A 188 -2.52 10.16 8.89
N ASP A 189 -2.00 10.86 9.88
CA ASP A 189 -2.27 12.27 10.17
C ASP A 189 -1.25 13.26 9.60
N TRP A 190 -0.23 12.77 8.86
CA TRP A 190 0.76 13.65 8.26
C TRP A 190 0.21 14.37 7.03
N THR A 191 0.63 15.62 6.86
CA THR A 191 0.42 16.39 5.64
C THR A 191 1.47 16.03 4.58
N GLU A 192 1.19 16.41 3.32
CA GLU A 192 2.17 16.27 2.23
C GLU A 192 3.45 17.05 2.53
N ASP A 193 3.35 18.23 3.16
CA ASP A 193 4.53 19.03 3.54
C ASP A 193 5.41 18.29 4.54
N GLN A 194 4.84 17.66 5.56
CA GLN A 194 5.60 16.87 6.54
C GLN A 194 6.35 15.69 5.88
N VAL A 195 5.71 15.03 4.92
CA VAL A 195 6.39 13.97 4.12
C VAL A 195 7.55 14.55 3.32
N ARG A 196 7.35 15.71 2.67
CA ARG A 196 8.37 16.39 1.86
C ARG A 196 9.55 16.86 2.72
N ASP A 197 9.26 17.45 3.87
CA ASP A 197 10.28 17.92 4.81
C ASP A 197 11.14 16.74 5.32
N TYR A 198 10.53 15.63 5.68
CA TYR A 198 11.25 14.42 6.08
C TYR A 198 12.15 13.88 4.95
N VAL A 199 11.62 13.83 3.73
CA VAL A 199 12.40 13.42 2.54
C VAL A 199 13.62 14.32 2.34
N ALA A 200 13.45 15.64 2.47
CA ALA A 200 14.52 16.61 2.31
C ALA A 200 15.57 16.53 3.45
N GLU A 201 15.13 16.46 4.69
CA GLU A 201 15.98 16.37 5.88
C GLU A 201 16.88 15.11 5.84
N HIS A 202 16.32 13.98 5.45
CA HIS A 202 17.03 12.70 5.44
C HIS A 202 17.61 12.31 4.08
N GLY A 203 17.42 13.14 3.04
CA GLY A 203 17.93 12.92 1.69
C GLY A 203 17.42 11.60 1.09
N ILE A 204 16.15 11.27 1.31
CA ILE A 204 15.56 10.00 0.87
C ILE A 204 15.43 9.98 -0.65
N PRO A 205 15.85 8.90 -1.34
CA PRO A 205 15.66 8.79 -2.77
C PRO A 205 14.15 8.70 -3.09
N VAL A 206 13.69 9.52 -4.02
CA VAL A 206 12.28 9.51 -4.49
C VAL A 206 12.20 9.18 -5.97
N ASN A 207 10.99 8.85 -6.44
CA ASN A 207 10.75 8.52 -7.84
C ASN A 207 10.99 9.75 -8.73
N ARG A 208 11.81 9.59 -9.78
CA ARG A 208 12.16 10.68 -10.70
C ARG A 208 10.97 11.26 -11.45
N LEU A 209 9.89 10.50 -11.59
CA LEU A 209 8.67 10.96 -12.23
C LEU A 209 8.02 12.14 -11.49
N HIS A 210 8.25 12.29 -10.17
CA HIS A 210 7.78 13.48 -9.45
C HIS A 210 8.37 14.77 -10.00
N ALA A 211 9.67 14.77 -10.31
CA ALA A 211 10.34 15.91 -10.97
C ALA A 211 9.87 16.14 -12.42
N ALA A 212 9.28 15.12 -13.05
CA ALA A 212 8.68 15.19 -14.37
C ALA A 212 7.19 15.55 -14.35
N GLY A 213 6.66 16.02 -13.22
CA GLY A 213 5.28 16.48 -13.08
C GLY A 213 4.25 15.37 -12.79
N TYR A 214 4.67 14.20 -12.31
CA TYR A 214 3.78 13.13 -11.86
C TYR A 214 3.61 13.18 -10.34
N PRO A 215 2.56 13.79 -9.80
CA PRO A 215 2.38 13.85 -8.33
C PRO A 215 1.98 12.51 -7.73
N SER A 216 1.39 11.61 -8.54
CA SER A 216 1.01 10.25 -8.13
C SER A 216 1.44 9.24 -9.18
N VAL A 217 2.25 8.26 -8.78
CA VAL A 217 2.80 7.23 -9.67
C VAL A 217 2.27 5.85 -9.29
N GLY A 218 1.83 5.10 -10.28
CA GLY A 218 1.47 3.68 -10.18
C GLY A 218 1.92 2.93 -11.42
N CYS A 219 1.06 2.09 -12.02
CA CYS A 219 1.36 1.47 -13.30
C CYS A 219 1.57 2.54 -14.38
N ALA A 220 2.56 2.34 -15.27
CA ALA A 220 2.89 3.29 -16.34
C ALA A 220 1.67 3.72 -17.18
N PRO A 221 0.81 2.80 -17.68
CA PRO A 221 -0.35 3.21 -18.47
C PRO A 221 -1.43 3.93 -17.65
N CYS A 222 -1.40 3.84 -16.31
CA CYS A 222 -2.40 4.44 -15.41
C CYS A 222 -1.88 5.70 -14.71
N SER A 223 -0.76 6.28 -15.17
CA SER A 223 -0.16 7.46 -14.57
C SER A 223 0.30 8.42 -15.67
N ARG A 224 0.05 9.72 -15.49
CA ARG A 224 0.59 10.77 -16.35
C ARG A 224 0.97 12.00 -15.54
N ALA A 225 1.77 12.86 -16.13
CA ALA A 225 2.04 14.18 -15.59
C ALA A 225 0.76 15.03 -15.55
N VAL A 226 0.68 15.95 -14.61
CA VAL A 226 -0.40 16.93 -14.48
C VAL A 226 0.17 18.34 -14.48
N GLU A 227 -0.66 19.32 -14.84
CA GLU A 227 -0.29 20.73 -14.77
C GLU A 227 -0.10 21.18 -13.32
N ALA A 228 0.77 22.15 -13.11
CA ALA A 228 1.00 22.71 -11.78
C ALA A 228 -0.30 23.31 -11.21
N GLY A 229 -0.66 22.94 -9.98
CA GLY A 229 -1.88 23.37 -9.30
C GLY A 229 -3.13 22.55 -9.64
N ALA A 230 -3.06 21.57 -10.53
CA ALA A 230 -4.15 20.62 -10.75
C ALA A 230 -4.23 19.60 -9.58
N ASP A 231 -5.40 18.96 -9.45
CA ASP A 231 -5.57 17.85 -8.50
C ASP A 231 -4.47 16.79 -8.72
N PRO A 232 -3.68 16.45 -7.69
CA PRO A 232 -2.60 15.47 -7.78
C PRO A 232 -3.04 14.11 -8.31
N ARG A 233 -4.29 13.72 -8.11
CA ARG A 233 -4.83 12.46 -8.61
C ARG A 233 -5.43 12.54 -10.01
N SER A 234 -5.55 13.73 -10.61
CA SER A 234 -6.07 13.90 -11.98
C SER A 234 -5.21 13.17 -13.04
N GLY A 235 -3.95 12.91 -12.74
CA GLY A 235 -3.05 12.09 -13.56
C GLY A 235 -3.29 10.57 -13.45
N ARG A 236 -4.09 10.11 -12.49
CA ARG A 236 -4.41 8.69 -12.31
C ARG A 236 -5.71 8.35 -12.99
N TRP A 237 -5.74 7.29 -13.80
CA TRP A 237 -6.92 6.88 -14.57
C TRP A 237 -7.64 8.09 -15.18
N TRP A 238 -6.89 8.96 -15.88
CA TRP A 238 -7.35 10.25 -16.39
C TRP A 238 -8.53 10.16 -17.37
N TRP A 239 -8.82 8.95 -17.85
CA TRP A 239 -9.96 8.64 -18.71
C TRP A 239 -11.25 8.32 -17.95
N GLU A 240 -11.20 8.23 -16.61
CA GLU A 240 -12.34 7.96 -15.73
C GLU A 240 -12.85 9.24 -15.07
N ASN A 241 -14.09 9.21 -14.60
CA ASN A 241 -14.64 10.27 -13.77
C ASN A 241 -13.87 10.34 -12.42
N PRO A 242 -13.69 11.54 -11.83
CA PRO A 242 -12.97 11.69 -10.56
C PRO A 242 -13.47 10.79 -9.43
N GLU A 243 -14.79 10.56 -9.36
CA GLU A 243 -15.46 9.75 -8.32
C GLU A 243 -15.06 8.26 -8.35
N THR A 244 -14.62 7.74 -9.50
CA THR A 244 -14.25 6.33 -9.66
C THR A 244 -12.74 6.08 -9.56
N ARG A 245 -11.93 7.12 -9.38
CA ARG A 245 -10.46 7.06 -9.38
C ARG A 245 -9.85 6.56 -8.08
N GLU A 246 -10.18 5.33 -7.66
CA GLU A 246 -9.53 4.70 -6.51
C GLU A 246 -8.97 3.32 -6.89
N CYS A 247 -7.88 2.94 -6.21
CA CYS A 247 -7.27 1.63 -6.34
C CYS A 247 -8.05 0.62 -5.49
N GLY A 248 -8.40 -0.53 -6.06
CA GLY A 248 -9.11 -1.60 -5.35
C GLY A 248 -8.36 -2.21 -4.15
N LEU A 249 -7.13 -1.75 -3.84
CA LEU A 249 -6.41 -2.15 -2.64
C LEU A 249 -6.98 -1.53 -1.34
N HIS A 250 -7.79 -0.48 -1.46
CA HIS A 250 -8.28 0.33 -0.34
C HIS A 250 -9.79 0.53 -0.36
N VAL A 251 -10.49 -0.25 -1.18
CA VAL A 251 -11.96 -0.27 -1.24
C VAL A 251 -12.41 -1.49 -0.43
N ASP A 252 -13.19 -1.26 0.61
CA ASP A 252 -13.81 -2.34 1.38
C ASP A 252 -14.83 -3.07 0.51
N GLU A 253 -14.79 -4.41 0.49
CA GLU A 253 -15.66 -5.27 -0.33
C GLU A 253 -17.16 -5.15 0.05
N GLU A 254 -17.49 -4.47 1.16
CA GLU A 254 -18.88 -4.27 1.61
C GLU A 254 -19.70 -3.30 0.74
N ASN A 255 -19.07 -2.55 -0.16
CA ASN A 255 -19.77 -1.57 -1.00
C ASN A 255 -20.16 -2.07 -2.41
N GLU A 256 -19.88 -3.33 -2.76
CA GLU A 256 -20.31 -3.91 -4.05
C GLU A 256 -21.76 -4.44 -4.04
N GLY A 257 -22.50 -4.29 -2.91
CA GLY A 257 -23.85 -4.89 -2.70
C GLY A 257 -25.06 -3.99 -2.84
N SER A 258 -24.91 -2.69 -3.19
CA SER A 258 -26.09 -1.80 -3.29
C SER A 258 -26.12 -1.01 -4.60
N GLY A 259 -26.43 -1.71 -5.68
CA GLY A 259 -26.68 -1.13 -6.99
C GLY A 259 -27.60 -2.04 -7.80
N ILE A 260 -28.89 -2.07 -7.45
CA ILE A 260 -29.98 -2.48 -8.35
C ILE A 260 -30.49 -1.24 -9.04
#